data_6d5cdb72ba2f92801500167953ac4101
#
_entry.id   6d5cdb72ba2f92801500167953ac4101
#
_cell.length_a   1.000
_cell.length_b   1.000
_cell.length_c   1.000
_cell.angle_alpha   90.00
_cell.angle_beta   90.00
_cell.angle_gamma   90.00
#
_symmetry.space_group_name_H-M   'P 1'
#
loop_
_entity.id
_entity.type
_entity.pdbx_description
1 polymer ?
#
loop_
_entity_poly.entity_id
_entity_poly.type
_entity_poly.pdbx_seq_one_letter_code
_entity_poly.pdbx_strand_id
1 'polypeptide(L)'
;YSSLAQITKEKVSQLEVAWVYHTEDAGERSQIQCQPIVINGILYGTTPKLNVFALDAATGQEIWRFDPFTVLGGENSWAGTNRGVSYWEKGNDKRILFGAGNWLMAVDALTGTPKLDFGDGGKVDLRKGLDTEREDFLIVANAPGVIYGDLIILGMRLSEGLDAAPGHIRAYNVQTGKQEWIFHTIPHQGEYGYETWDPDYISQIGGANNWAGMTVDYHRGIVFVPTGSATYDFWGGFRKGDNLFSNSLIALDASTGKR
;
A
#
# COMPACT_ATOMS: atom_id res chain seq x y z
N TYR A 1 9.10 -15.11 1.98
CA TYR A 1 9.61 -16.49 2.13
C TYR A 1 8.66 -17.46 1.45
N SER A 2 9.20 -18.43 0.72
CA SER A 2 8.45 -19.52 0.08
C SER A 2 9.01 -20.86 0.57
N SER A 3 8.12 -21.81 0.82
CA SER A 3 8.49 -23.20 1.12
C SER A 3 8.78 -24.02 -0.14
N LEU A 4 8.53 -23.47 -1.33
CA LEU A 4 8.80 -24.11 -2.61
C LEU A 4 10.31 -24.28 -2.80
N ALA A 5 10.74 -25.45 -3.23
CA ALA A 5 12.14 -25.84 -3.40
C ALA A 5 12.49 -26.36 -4.81
N GLN A 6 11.60 -26.12 -5.79
CA GLN A 6 11.83 -26.59 -7.16
C GLN A 6 12.95 -25.81 -7.87
N ILE A 7 13.09 -24.52 -7.57
CA ILE A 7 14.16 -23.67 -8.11
C ILE A 7 15.32 -23.66 -7.12
N THR A 8 16.44 -24.29 -7.51
CA THR A 8 17.67 -24.37 -6.72
C THR A 8 18.82 -23.73 -7.47
N LYS A 9 19.95 -23.54 -6.79
CA LYS A 9 21.18 -23.00 -7.40
C LYS A 9 21.62 -23.80 -8.63
N GLU A 10 21.42 -25.13 -8.59
CA GLU A 10 21.81 -26.04 -9.68
C GLU A 10 20.83 -26.02 -10.85
N LYS A 11 19.55 -25.65 -10.60
CA LYS A 11 18.49 -25.67 -11.60
C LYS A 11 18.14 -24.31 -12.18
N VAL A 12 18.59 -23.21 -11.56
CA VAL A 12 18.23 -21.85 -11.98
C VAL A 12 18.64 -21.55 -13.44
N SER A 13 19.75 -22.14 -13.92
CA SER A 13 20.21 -22.00 -15.31
C SER A 13 19.35 -22.74 -16.33
N GLN A 14 18.44 -23.60 -15.88
CA GLN A 14 17.53 -24.39 -16.73
C GLN A 14 16.14 -23.74 -16.85
N LEU A 15 15.95 -22.56 -16.25
CA LEU A 15 14.69 -21.85 -16.36
C LEU A 15 14.50 -21.32 -17.78
N GLU A 16 13.30 -21.57 -18.31
CA GLU A 16 12.84 -21.07 -19.60
C GLU A 16 11.61 -20.20 -19.41
N VAL A 17 11.34 -19.28 -20.35
CA VAL A 17 10.13 -18.46 -20.37
C VAL A 17 8.96 -19.37 -20.73
N ALA A 18 8.04 -19.57 -19.79
CA ALA A 18 6.84 -20.38 -20.01
C ALA A 18 5.79 -19.64 -20.87
N TRP A 19 5.59 -18.34 -20.58
CA TRP A 19 4.65 -17.49 -21.32
C TRP A 19 5.00 -16.03 -21.08
N VAL A 20 4.44 -15.13 -21.91
CA VAL A 20 4.55 -13.68 -21.79
C VAL A 20 3.15 -13.10 -21.86
N TYR A 21 2.82 -12.21 -20.91
CA TYR A 21 1.57 -11.46 -20.91
C TYR A 21 1.83 -10.00 -21.31
N HIS A 22 1.12 -9.52 -22.32
CA HIS A 22 1.19 -8.14 -22.79
C HIS A 22 0.01 -7.34 -22.22
N THR A 23 0.30 -6.29 -21.44
CA THR A 23 -0.74 -5.47 -20.80
C THR A 23 -1.48 -4.55 -21.78
N GLU A 24 -0.90 -4.27 -22.96
CA GLU A 24 -1.43 -3.43 -24.06
C GLU A 24 -1.75 -1.98 -23.65
N ASP A 25 -1.24 -1.53 -22.48
CA ASP A 25 -1.52 -0.19 -21.95
C ASP A 25 -0.24 0.59 -21.56
N ALA A 26 0.91 0.14 -22.05
CA ALA A 26 2.17 0.84 -21.87
C ALA A 26 2.22 2.13 -22.72
N GLY A 27 2.80 3.20 -22.17
CA GLY A 27 3.08 4.46 -22.83
C GLY A 27 4.54 4.86 -22.64
N GLU A 28 4.98 5.96 -23.30
CA GLU A 28 6.39 6.39 -23.30
C GLU A 28 7.03 6.57 -21.92
N ARG A 29 6.22 6.92 -20.89
CA ARG A 29 6.69 7.17 -19.53
C ARG A 29 6.16 6.16 -18.51
N SER A 30 5.49 5.12 -18.99
CA SER A 30 4.94 4.10 -18.10
C SER A 30 6.01 3.10 -17.65
N GLN A 31 5.80 2.53 -16.49
CA GLN A 31 6.64 1.46 -15.94
C GLN A 31 5.80 0.50 -15.12
N ILE A 32 6.19 -0.76 -15.10
CA ILE A 32 5.64 -1.78 -14.21
C ILE A 32 6.61 -1.96 -13.06
N GLN A 33 6.16 -1.69 -11.82
CA GLN A 33 6.89 -2.01 -10.59
C GLN A 33 6.17 -3.09 -9.78
N CYS A 34 5.08 -3.65 -10.32
CA CYS A 34 4.27 -4.64 -9.65
C CYS A 34 5.07 -5.93 -9.39
N GLN A 35 5.04 -6.39 -8.15
CA GLN A 35 5.40 -7.75 -7.76
C GLN A 35 4.10 -8.55 -7.68
N PRO A 36 3.81 -9.41 -8.67
CA PRO A 36 2.58 -10.16 -8.70
C PRO A 36 2.55 -11.21 -7.58
N ILE A 37 1.36 -11.55 -7.14
CA ILE A 37 1.13 -12.66 -6.19
C ILE A 37 0.42 -13.80 -6.89
N VAL A 38 0.69 -15.04 -6.45
CA VAL A 38 0.01 -16.23 -6.97
C VAL A 38 -0.73 -16.90 -5.82
N ILE A 39 -2.05 -17.04 -5.97
CA ILE A 39 -2.95 -17.68 -5.01
C ILE A 39 -3.77 -18.73 -5.72
N ASN A 40 -3.66 -19.99 -5.31
CA ASN A 40 -4.43 -21.10 -5.85
C ASN A 40 -4.38 -21.20 -7.40
N GLY A 41 -3.21 -20.98 -7.99
CA GLY A 41 -3.00 -21.05 -9.44
C GLY A 41 -3.44 -19.81 -10.22
N ILE A 42 -3.91 -18.76 -9.57
CA ILE A 42 -4.24 -17.47 -10.18
C ILE A 42 -3.17 -16.44 -9.84
N LEU A 43 -2.60 -15.80 -10.85
CA LEU A 43 -1.65 -14.70 -10.70
C LEU A 43 -2.38 -13.36 -10.76
N TYR A 44 -2.16 -12.51 -9.75
CA TYR A 44 -2.73 -11.17 -9.68
C TYR A 44 -1.62 -10.12 -9.76
N GLY A 45 -1.90 -9.05 -10.51
CA GLY A 45 -0.96 -7.95 -10.67
C GLY A 45 -1.64 -6.67 -11.14
N THR A 46 -0.81 -5.63 -11.38
CA THR A 46 -1.24 -4.35 -11.90
C THR A 46 -0.47 -3.97 -13.16
N THR A 47 -1.16 -3.31 -14.09
CA THR A 47 -0.58 -2.82 -15.35
C THR A 47 0.03 -1.41 -15.17
N PRO A 48 0.75 -0.88 -16.19
CA PRO A 48 1.24 0.50 -16.17
C PRO A 48 0.16 1.58 -15.96
N LYS A 49 -1.07 1.33 -16.41
CA LYS A 49 -2.22 2.23 -16.19
C LYS A 49 -3.02 1.91 -14.93
N LEU A 50 -2.47 1.08 -14.03
CA LEU A 50 -3.08 0.67 -12.76
C LEU A 50 -4.32 -0.24 -12.90
N ASN A 51 -4.57 -0.81 -14.09
CA ASN A 51 -5.55 -1.88 -14.20
C ASN A 51 -5.11 -3.06 -13.35
N VAL A 52 -6.02 -3.66 -12.60
CA VAL A 52 -5.76 -4.91 -11.88
C VAL A 52 -6.16 -6.06 -12.78
N PHE A 53 -5.35 -7.10 -12.82
CA PHE A 53 -5.64 -8.29 -13.64
C PHE A 53 -5.44 -9.59 -12.88
N ALA A 54 -6.12 -10.63 -13.33
CA ALA A 54 -5.91 -12.01 -12.92
C ALA A 54 -5.60 -12.87 -14.14
N LEU A 55 -4.56 -13.69 -14.02
CA LEU A 55 -4.15 -14.66 -15.06
C LEU A 55 -4.16 -16.06 -14.48
N ASP A 56 -4.42 -17.04 -15.31
CA ASP A 56 -4.04 -18.42 -15.03
C ASP A 56 -2.50 -18.49 -14.95
N ALA A 57 -2.00 -18.87 -13.79
CA ALA A 57 -0.55 -18.80 -13.54
C ALA A 57 0.26 -19.83 -14.33
N ALA A 58 -0.38 -20.90 -14.82
CA ALA A 58 0.28 -21.92 -15.62
C ALA A 58 0.38 -21.54 -17.11
N THR A 59 -0.60 -20.82 -17.63
CA THR A 59 -0.74 -20.53 -19.08
C THR A 59 -0.54 -19.05 -19.43
N GLY A 60 -0.64 -18.13 -18.47
CA GLY A 60 -0.64 -16.69 -18.71
C GLY A 60 -1.94 -16.15 -19.34
N GLN A 61 -2.98 -17.01 -19.47
CA GLN A 61 -4.26 -16.58 -20.01
C GLN A 61 -4.97 -15.62 -19.05
N GLU A 62 -5.47 -14.48 -19.57
CA GLU A 62 -6.24 -13.53 -18.78
C GLU A 62 -7.59 -14.13 -18.37
N ILE A 63 -7.88 -14.09 -17.06
CA ILE A 63 -9.15 -14.53 -16.48
C ILE A 63 -10.08 -13.33 -16.40
N TRP A 64 -9.57 -12.19 -15.87
CA TRP A 64 -10.27 -10.92 -15.82
C TRP A 64 -9.30 -9.74 -15.71
N ARG A 65 -9.81 -8.58 -16.09
CA ARG A 65 -9.15 -7.28 -15.92
C ARG A 65 -10.16 -6.27 -15.40
N PHE A 66 -9.73 -5.41 -14.48
CA PHE A 66 -10.53 -4.33 -13.90
C PHE A 66 -9.80 -3.00 -14.06
N ASP A 67 -10.47 -2.02 -14.63
CA ASP A 67 -10.00 -0.63 -14.69
C ASP A 67 -10.59 0.16 -13.52
N PRO A 68 -9.78 0.61 -12.53
CA PRO A 68 -10.25 1.35 -11.37
C PRO A 68 -10.91 2.69 -11.74
N PHE A 69 -10.54 3.28 -12.85
CA PHE A 69 -11.07 4.58 -13.29
C PHE A 69 -12.51 4.52 -13.78
N THR A 70 -13.03 3.33 -14.08
CA THR A 70 -14.47 3.11 -14.33
C THR A 70 -15.33 3.41 -13.11
N VAL A 71 -14.78 3.21 -11.89
CA VAL A 71 -15.44 3.53 -10.61
C VAL A 71 -15.05 4.92 -10.10
N LEU A 72 -13.79 5.31 -10.30
CA LEU A 72 -13.28 6.59 -9.83
C LEU A 72 -13.77 7.78 -10.66
N GLY A 73 -14.12 7.53 -11.91
CA GLY A 73 -14.45 8.55 -12.90
C GLY A 73 -13.19 9.23 -13.45
N GLY A 74 -13.23 9.56 -14.74
CA GLY A 74 -12.12 10.20 -15.43
C GLY A 74 -11.11 9.22 -16.03
N GLU A 75 -10.15 9.76 -16.77
CA GLU A 75 -9.02 9.01 -17.31
C GLU A 75 -7.85 9.04 -16.33
N ASN A 76 -7.06 7.97 -16.31
CA ASN A 76 -5.80 7.95 -15.60
C ASN A 76 -4.81 8.93 -16.26
N SER A 77 -4.82 10.18 -15.82
CA SER A 77 -3.83 11.19 -16.23
C SER A 77 -2.47 11.00 -15.55
N TRP A 78 -2.38 10.09 -14.58
CA TRP A 78 -1.18 9.80 -13.80
C TRP A 78 -0.60 8.46 -14.21
N ALA A 79 0.60 8.47 -14.78
CA ALA A 79 1.46 7.29 -14.83
C ALA A 79 1.90 6.95 -13.39
N GLY A 80 0.98 6.43 -12.59
CA GLY A 80 1.25 5.98 -11.22
C GLY A 80 1.95 4.63 -11.25
N THR A 81 2.89 4.41 -10.34
CA THR A 81 3.43 3.09 -10.12
C THR A 81 2.70 2.42 -8.97
N ASN A 82 2.30 1.18 -9.16
CA ASN A 82 1.80 0.30 -8.11
C ASN A 82 2.76 -0.89 -7.98
N ARG A 83 3.11 -1.27 -6.75
CA ARG A 83 4.08 -2.33 -6.45
C ARG A 83 3.46 -3.67 -6.14
N GLY A 84 2.16 -3.80 -6.25
CA GLY A 84 1.45 -5.05 -6.06
C GLY A 84 0.09 -4.90 -5.41
N VAL A 85 -0.53 -6.03 -5.16
CA VAL A 85 -1.86 -6.15 -4.59
C VAL A 85 -1.82 -7.02 -3.34
N SER A 86 -2.85 -6.93 -2.51
CA SER A 86 -3.02 -7.78 -1.33
C SER A 86 -4.23 -8.69 -1.51
N TYR A 87 -4.11 -9.94 -1.08
CA TYR A 87 -5.19 -10.92 -1.11
C TYR A 87 -5.72 -11.17 0.30
N TRP A 88 -7.04 -11.25 0.42
CA TRP A 88 -7.73 -11.66 1.63
C TRP A 88 -8.90 -12.59 1.31
N GLU A 89 -9.16 -13.57 2.20
CA GLU A 89 -10.32 -14.45 2.07
C GLU A 89 -10.92 -14.82 3.43
N LYS A 90 -12.24 -14.97 3.45
CA LYS A 90 -13.01 -15.48 4.57
C LYS A 90 -14.27 -16.20 4.06
N GLY A 91 -14.27 -17.51 4.12
CA GLY A 91 -15.34 -18.31 3.52
C GLY A 91 -15.41 -18.12 2.01
N ASN A 92 -16.54 -17.67 1.51
CA ASN A 92 -16.74 -17.40 0.08
C ASN A 92 -16.36 -15.98 -0.35
N ASP A 93 -16.10 -15.07 0.59
CA ASP A 93 -15.64 -13.72 0.26
C ASP A 93 -14.14 -13.72 0.05
N LYS A 94 -13.72 -13.42 -1.18
CA LYS A 94 -12.33 -13.35 -1.60
C LYS A 94 -12.08 -12.01 -2.26
N ARG A 95 -11.07 -11.28 -1.79
CA ARG A 95 -10.83 -9.92 -2.24
C ARG A 95 -9.39 -9.70 -2.67
N ILE A 96 -9.21 -8.96 -3.74
CA ILE A 96 -7.96 -8.27 -4.07
C ILE A 96 -8.12 -6.82 -3.64
N LEU A 97 -7.22 -6.37 -2.74
CA LEU A 97 -7.14 -4.99 -2.29
C LEU A 97 -5.91 -4.33 -2.93
N PHE A 98 -6.05 -3.11 -3.40
CA PHE A 98 -4.99 -2.40 -4.11
C PHE A 98 -5.17 -0.88 -4.03
N GLY A 99 -4.07 -0.16 -4.26
CA GLY A 99 -4.06 1.30 -4.37
C GLY A 99 -4.20 1.77 -5.81
N ALA A 100 -5.05 2.76 -6.04
CA ALA A 100 -5.15 3.51 -7.30
C ALA A 100 -5.11 5.02 -6.99
N GLY A 101 -3.95 5.64 -7.15
CA GLY A 101 -3.73 7.00 -6.67
C GLY A 101 -3.93 7.11 -5.15
N ASN A 102 -4.75 8.05 -4.72
CA ASN A 102 -5.11 8.24 -3.31
C ASN A 102 -6.24 7.31 -2.80
N TRP A 103 -6.65 6.34 -3.60
CA TRP A 103 -7.75 5.45 -3.27
C TRP A 103 -7.26 4.05 -2.90
N LEU A 104 -7.80 3.49 -1.83
CA LEU A 104 -7.77 2.07 -1.55
C LEU A 104 -9.06 1.46 -2.08
N MET A 105 -8.95 0.40 -2.87
CA MET A 105 -10.07 -0.28 -3.52
C MET A 105 -10.05 -1.79 -3.26
N ALA A 106 -11.20 -2.42 -3.42
CA ALA A 106 -11.35 -3.86 -3.32
C ALA A 106 -12.19 -4.41 -4.49
N VAL A 107 -11.73 -5.51 -5.09
CA VAL A 107 -12.47 -6.28 -6.08
C VAL A 107 -12.61 -7.73 -5.66
N ASP A 108 -13.62 -8.40 -6.18
CA ASP A 108 -13.75 -9.85 -6.02
C ASP A 108 -12.58 -10.55 -6.72
N ALA A 109 -11.88 -11.42 -5.99
CA ALA A 109 -10.66 -12.05 -6.50
C ALA A 109 -10.93 -13.01 -7.68
N LEU A 110 -12.13 -13.60 -7.77
CA LEU A 110 -12.44 -14.56 -8.82
C LEU A 110 -12.97 -13.91 -10.10
N THR A 111 -13.63 -12.74 -9.97
CA THR A 111 -14.37 -12.13 -11.09
C THR A 111 -13.88 -10.74 -11.47
N GLY A 112 -13.05 -10.06 -10.62
CA GLY A 112 -12.65 -8.68 -10.83
C GLY A 112 -13.76 -7.66 -10.57
N THR A 113 -14.94 -8.09 -10.12
CA THR A 113 -16.07 -7.20 -9.84
C THR A 113 -15.78 -6.32 -8.62
N PRO A 114 -15.97 -4.99 -8.71
CA PRO A 114 -15.73 -4.10 -7.57
C PRO A 114 -16.65 -4.44 -6.40
N LYS A 115 -16.10 -4.42 -5.19
CA LYS A 115 -16.82 -4.61 -3.93
C LYS A 115 -17.42 -3.27 -3.50
N LEU A 116 -18.64 -2.97 -3.96
CA LEU A 116 -19.29 -1.67 -3.72
C LEU A 116 -19.67 -1.43 -2.24
N ASP A 117 -19.65 -2.47 -1.42
CA ASP A 117 -19.82 -2.43 0.04
C ASP A 117 -18.53 -2.02 0.79
N PHE A 118 -17.40 -1.90 0.07
CA PHE A 118 -16.13 -1.46 0.63
C PHE A 118 -16.02 0.07 0.55
N GLY A 119 -15.93 0.74 1.71
CA GLY A 119 -15.86 2.19 1.80
C GLY A 119 -17.10 2.90 1.22
N ASP A 120 -16.86 3.93 0.44
CA ASP A 120 -17.90 4.66 -0.29
C ASP A 120 -17.91 4.20 -1.75
N GLY A 121 -18.87 3.35 -2.09
CA GLY A 121 -19.04 2.84 -3.46
C GLY A 121 -17.83 2.07 -4.01
N GLY A 122 -17.16 1.26 -3.17
CA GLY A 122 -16.04 0.40 -3.54
C GLY A 122 -14.67 1.00 -3.32
N LYS A 123 -14.57 2.15 -2.64
CA LYS A 123 -13.31 2.88 -2.45
C LYS A 123 -13.24 3.62 -1.12
N VAL A 124 -12.01 3.80 -0.63
CA VAL A 124 -11.67 4.61 0.55
C VAL A 124 -10.72 5.72 0.13
N ASP A 125 -11.06 6.97 0.41
CA ASP A 125 -10.17 8.11 0.18
C ASP A 125 -9.12 8.20 1.28
N LEU A 126 -7.88 7.90 0.94
CA LEU A 126 -6.76 7.89 1.88
C LEU A 126 -6.29 9.29 2.32
N ARG A 127 -6.82 10.36 1.75
CA ARG A 127 -6.58 11.73 2.23
C ARG A 127 -7.36 12.02 3.52
N LYS A 128 -8.44 11.26 3.76
CA LYS A 128 -9.25 11.36 4.98
C LYS A 128 -8.68 10.52 6.11
N GLY A 129 -9.04 10.89 7.35
CA GLY A 129 -8.64 10.12 8.54
C GLY A 129 -7.16 10.17 8.85
N LEU A 130 -6.49 11.29 8.55
CA LEU A 130 -5.09 11.56 8.88
C LEU A 130 -4.92 12.40 10.13
N ASP A 131 -6.01 12.62 10.88
CA ASP A 131 -6.05 13.48 12.08
C ASP A 131 -5.45 14.88 11.84
N THR A 132 -5.74 15.42 10.64
CA THR A 132 -5.39 16.78 10.20
C THR A 132 -6.59 17.43 9.50
N GLU A 133 -6.68 18.75 9.57
CA GLU A 133 -7.74 19.52 8.92
C GLU A 133 -7.57 19.62 7.38
N ARG A 134 -6.36 19.38 6.89
CA ARG A 134 -6.07 19.42 5.46
C ARG A 134 -6.44 18.10 4.77
N GLU A 135 -7.03 18.21 3.59
CA GLU A 135 -7.36 17.06 2.72
C GLU A 135 -6.79 17.20 1.28
N ASP A 136 -6.03 18.28 1.01
CA ASP A 136 -5.46 18.57 -0.31
C ASP A 136 -4.08 17.94 -0.57
N PHE A 137 -3.73 16.93 0.21
CA PHE A 137 -2.44 16.27 0.14
C PHE A 137 -2.27 15.39 -1.10
N LEU A 138 -1.03 15.36 -1.61
CA LEU A 138 -0.59 14.30 -2.50
C LEU A 138 -0.36 13.01 -1.70
N ILE A 139 -1.21 12.03 -1.92
CA ILE A 139 -1.11 10.70 -1.32
C ILE A 139 -1.23 9.66 -2.42
N VAL A 140 -0.31 8.69 -2.43
CA VAL A 140 -0.35 7.58 -3.38
C VAL A 140 -0.17 6.26 -2.64
N ALA A 141 -1.16 5.38 -2.74
CA ALA A 141 -1.07 4.00 -2.25
C ALA A 141 -0.29 3.14 -3.25
N ASN A 142 1.02 3.30 -3.30
CA ASN A 142 1.87 2.64 -4.28
C ASN A 142 2.45 1.29 -3.85
N ALA A 143 2.47 0.99 -2.56
CA ALA A 143 2.89 -0.31 -2.03
C ALA A 143 1.67 -1.12 -1.58
N PRO A 144 1.68 -2.44 -1.77
CA PRO A 144 0.62 -3.29 -1.23
C PRO A 144 0.61 -3.20 0.29
N GLY A 145 -0.58 -3.13 0.88
CA GLY A 145 -0.75 -3.28 2.31
C GLY A 145 -0.48 -4.71 2.77
N VAL A 146 -0.23 -4.89 4.05
CA VAL A 146 -0.13 -6.22 4.64
C VAL A 146 -1.44 -6.60 5.31
N ILE A 147 -1.84 -7.85 5.14
CA ILE A 147 -3.07 -8.38 5.74
C ILE A 147 -2.76 -9.00 7.10
N TYR A 148 -3.56 -8.67 8.10
CA TYR A 148 -3.58 -9.35 9.40
C TYR A 148 -5.02 -9.53 9.88
N GLY A 149 -5.49 -10.77 9.94
CA GLY A 149 -6.91 -11.06 10.19
C GLY A 149 -7.83 -10.40 9.16
N ASP A 150 -8.77 -9.59 9.62
CA ASP A 150 -9.68 -8.82 8.78
C ASP A 150 -9.19 -7.37 8.54
N LEU A 151 -7.89 -7.10 8.72
CA LEU A 151 -7.29 -5.79 8.52
C LEU A 151 -6.31 -5.77 7.34
N ILE A 152 -6.30 -4.66 6.60
CA ILE A 152 -5.22 -4.26 5.71
C ILE A 152 -4.49 -3.07 6.33
N ILE A 153 -3.19 -3.20 6.57
CA ILE A 153 -2.33 -2.17 7.16
C ILE A 153 -1.53 -1.51 6.04
N LEU A 154 -1.61 -0.18 5.95
CA LEU A 154 -1.08 0.60 4.83
C LEU A 154 -0.08 1.65 5.27
N GLY A 155 0.98 1.77 4.47
CA GLY A 155 1.77 2.98 4.32
C GLY A 155 1.45 3.68 2.99
N MET A 156 2.10 4.82 2.74
CA MET A 156 1.80 5.67 1.57
C MET A 156 3.07 6.32 1.04
N ARG A 157 3.08 6.64 -0.26
CA ARG A 157 3.98 7.63 -0.83
C ARG A 157 3.34 9.01 -0.72
N LEU A 158 4.14 10.02 -0.36
CA LEU A 158 3.73 11.40 -0.13
C LEU A 158 4.56 12.38 -0.96
N SER A 159 4.24 13.67 -0.89
CA SER A 159 5.13 14.75 -1.33
C SER A 159 6.44 14.73 -0.51
N GLU A 160 7.52 15.19 -1.11
CA GLU A 160 8.84 15.33 -0.46
C GLU A 160 9.08 16.78 0.02
N GLY A 161 8.08 17.65 -0.15
CA GLY A 161 8.09 19.06 0.20
C GLY A 161 7.44 19.38 1.55
N LEU A 162 7.38 20.67 1.88
CA LEU A 162 6.69 21.17 3.09
C LEU A 162 5.18 21.02 3.05
N ASP A 163 4.63 20.69 1.89
CA ASP A 163 3.22 20.41 1.67
C ASP A 163 2.85 18.92 1.92
N ALA A 164 3.81 18.12 2.37
CA ALA A 164 3.60 16.70 2.57
C ALA A 164 2.60 16.42 3.69
N ALA A 165 1.77 15.39 3.47
CA ALA A 165 0.96 14.80 4.52
C ALA A 165 1.83 14.15 5.61
N PRO A 166 1.33 13.99 6.85
CA PRO A 166 1.95 13.10 7.82
C PRO A 166 1.87 11.64 7.34
N GLY A 167 2.96 10.90 7.52
CA GLY A 167 3.13 9.54 7.00
C GLY A 167 2.53 8.45 7.87
N HIS A 168 1.45 8.74 8.57
CA HIS A 168 0.83 7.85 9.53
C HIS A 168 0.50 6.46 8.96
N ILE A 169 0.68 5.44 9.78
CA ILE A 169 0.33 4.06 9.41
C ILE A 169 -1.10 3.81 9.84
N ARG A 170 -1.91 3.25 8.95
CA ARG A 170 -3.33 3.05 9.19
C ARG A 170 -3.77 1.64 8.82
N ALA A 171 -4.69 1.09 9.59
CA ALA A 171 -5.35 -0.14 9.26
C ALA A 171 -6.81 0.09 8.91
N TYR A 172 -7.27 -0.63 7.92
CA TYR A 172 -8.65 -0.61 7.45
C TYR A 172 -9.23 -2.01 7.48
N ASN A 173 -10.49 -2.12 7.85
CA ASN A 173 -11.22 -3.37 7.73
C ASN A 173 -11.38 -3.75 6.25
N VAL A 174 -10.98 -4.96 5.89
CA VAL A 174 -10.94 -5.42 4.50
C VAL A 174 -12.32 -5.62 3.86
N GLN A 175 -13.38 -5.76 4.68
CA GLN A 175 -14.74 -5.92 4.20
C GLN A 175 -15.45 -4.58 4.07
N THR A 176 -15.30 -3.69 5.05
CA THR A 176 -16.06 -2.45 5.13
C THR A 176 -15.29 -1.21 4.69
N GLY A 177 -13.96 -1.27 4.59
CA GLY A 177 -13.13 -0.10 4.31
C GLY A 177 -13.02 0.89 5.48
N LYS A 178 -13.61 0.57 6.65
CA LYS A 178 -13.55 1.45 7.82
C LYS A 178 -12.13 1.46 8.39
N GLN A 179 -11.62 2.67 8.71
CA GLN A 179 -10.37 2.82 9.45
C GLN A 179 -10.57 2.31 10.88
N GLU A 180 -9.76 1.34 11.29
CA GLU A 180 -9.85 0.72 12.61
C GLU A 180 -8.81 1.28 13.60
N TRP A 181 -7.61 1.61 13.11
CA TRP A 181 -6.60 2.28 13.90
C TRP A 181 -5.65 3.13 13.07
N ILE A 182 -4.99 4.07 13.72
CA ILE A 182 -3.93 4.92 13.20
C ILE A 182 -2.75 4.93 14.17
N PHE A 183 -1.52 4.90 13.64
CA PHE A 183 -0.30 5.16 14.38
C PHE A 183 0.36 6.42 13.84
N HIS A 184 0.58 7.41 14.69
CA HIS A 184 1.18 8.67 14.32
C HIS A 184 2.70 8.54 14.22
N THR A 185 3.23 8.52 13.00
CA THR A 185 4.68 8.52 12.74
C THR A 185 5.32 9.87 13.03
N ILE A 186 4.52 10.92 13.04
CA ILE A 186 4.83 12.24 13.59
C ILE A 186 3.90 12.40 14.80
N PRO A 187 4.42 12.27 16.03
CA PRO A 187 3.58 12.20 17.24
C PRO A 187 2.81 13.50 17.49
N HIS A 188 1.60 13.39 18.02
CA HIS A 188 0.85 14.51 18.54
C HIS A 188 1.30 14.88 19.94
N GLN A 189 0.93 16.08 20.40
CA GLN A 189 1.26 16.54 21.75
C GLN A 189 0.72 15.54 22.81
N GLY A 190 1.64 15.11 23.68
CA GLY A 190 1.33 14.11 24.72
C GLY A 190 1.58 12.66 24.32
N GLU A 191 1.88 12.39 23.05
CA GLU A 191 2.31 11.07 22.59
C GLU A 191 3.82 10.89 22.76
N TYR A 192 4.24 9.63 22.91
CA TYR A 192 5.65 9.27 23.01
C TYR A 192 6.42 9.67 21.75
N GLY A 193 7.53 10.36 21.92
CA GLY A 193 8.39 10.83 20.85
C GLY A 193 8.12 12.28 20.42
N TYR A 194 7.04 12.91 20.89
CA TYR A 194 6.74 14.31 20.57
C TYR A 194 7.88 15.25 20.98
N GLU A 195 8.49 15.00 22.13
CA GLU A 195 9.62 15.77 22.66
C GLU A 195 10.90 15.68 21.84
N THR A 196 10.95 14.76 20.87
CA THR A 196 12.09 14.62 19.96
C THR A 196 12.02 15.53 18.73
N TRP A 197 10.95 16.31 18.63
CA TRP A 197 10.68 17.24 17.54
C TRP A 197 10.80 18.68 18.01
N ASP A 198 11.14 19.57 17.08
CA ASP A 198 11.10 21.02 17.33
C ASP A 198 9.63 21.47 17.43
N PRO A 199 9.18 21.97 18.58
CA PRO A 199 7.78 22.32 18.81
C PRO A 199 7.27 23.47 17.91
N ASP A 200 8.17 24.32 17.40
CA ASP A 200 7.82 25.45 16.54
C ASP A 200 7.50 24.99 15.10
N TYR A 201 7.94 23.80 14.72
CA TYR A 201 7.85 23.33 13.34
C TYR A 201 7.07 22.02 13.16
N ILE A 202 6.90 21.20 14.20
CA ILE A 202 6.30 19.86 14.10
C ILE A 202 4.94 19.86 13.39
N SER A 203 4.11 20.89 13.60
CA SER A 203 2.79 21.03 12.97
C SER A 203 2.84 21.28 11.45
N GLN A 204 4.01 21.63 10.91
CA GLN A 204 4.23 21.93 9.51
C GLN A 204 4.98 20.81 8.78
N ILE A 205 5.45 19.80 9.53
CA ILE A 205 6.27 18.72 8.99
C ILE A 205 5.37 17.54 8.59
N GLY A 206 5.61 17.00 7.41
CA GLY A 206 5.03 15.77 6.91
C GLY A 206 6.08 14.66 6.75
N GLY A 207 5.80 13.69 5.90
CA GLY A 207 6.71 12.57 5.66
C GLY A 207 6.72 11.55 6.79
N ALA A 208 7.88 11.01 7.15
CA ALA A 208 8.05 9.89 8.07
C ALA A 208 7.18 8.68 7.69
N ASN A 209 7.01 8.47 6.39
CA ASN A 209 6.06 7.52 5.81
C ASN A 209 6.70 6.17 5.48
N ASN A 210 5.87 5.15 5.40
CA ASN A 210 6.24 3.88 4.79
C ASN A 210 5.78 3.84 3.33
N TRP A 211 6.71 3.87 2.39
CA TRP A 211 6.46 3.77 0.95
C TRP A 211 7.01 2.48 0.33
N ALA A 212 7.81 1.74 1.08
CA ALA A 212 8.50 0.54 0.62
C ALA A 212 7.73 -0.76 0.92
N GLY A 213 6.67 -0.67 1.73
CA GLY A 213 5.96 -1.83 2.27
C GLY A 213 6.46 -2.24 3.66
N MET A 214 5.81 -3.23 4.24
CA MET A 214 6.05 -3.69 5.61
C MET A 214 5.94 -5.21 5.69
N THR A 215 6.30 -5.77 6.84
CA THR A 215 6.28 -7.22 7.08
C THR A 215 5.49 -7.54 8.34
N VAL A 216 4.70 -8.63 8.31
CA VAL A 216 3.94 -9.12 9.47
C VAL A 216 4.51 -10.44 9.97
N ASP A 217 4.76 -10.51 11.27
CA ASP A 217 4.91 -11.76 12.00
C ASP A 217 3.52 -12.23 12.45
N TYR A 218 2.91 -13.10 11.67
CA TYR A 218 1.55 -13.61 11.93
C TYR A 218 1.46 -14.38 13.25
N HIS A 219 2.55 -15.01 13.66
CA HIS A 219 2.56 -15.81 14.90
C HIS A 219 2.52 -14.94 16.15
N ARG A 220 3.24 -13.81 16.11
CA ARG A 220 3.28 -12.87 17.23
C ARG A 220 2.26 -11.73 17.11
N GLY A 221 1.62 -11.56 15.96
CA GLY A 221 0.72 -10.45 15.67
C GLY A 221 1.44 -9.10 15.59
N ILE A 222 2.68 -9.09 15.11
CA ILE A 222 3.49 -7.87 15.04
C ILE A 222 3.69 -7.47 13.59
N VAL A 223 3.40 -6.21 13.27
CA VAL A 223 3.79 -5.60 11.99
C VAL A 223 5.07 -4.77 12.17
N PHE A 224 6.06 -5.01 11.33
CA PHE A 224 7.31 -4.26 11.26
C PHE A 224 7.22 -3.23 10.15
N VAL A 225 7.34 -1.96 10.53
CA VAL A 225 7.11 -0.80 9.65
C VAL A 225 8.41 0.00 9.53
N PRO A 226 9.15 -0.11 8.42
CA PRO A 226 10.25 0.81 8.13
C PRO A 226 9.68 2.15 7.66
N THR A 227 10.12 3.25 8.27
CA THR A 227 9.75 4.62 7.88
C THR A 227 10.90 5.34 7.22
N GLY A 228 10.56 6.24 6.31
CA GLY A 228 11.50 7.16 5.67
C GLY A 228 11.73 8.44 6.47
N SER A 229 12.36 9.41 5.81
CA SER A 229 12.63 10.73 6.36
C SER A 229 11.33 11.50 6.63
N ALA A 230 11.36 12.38 7.60
CA ALA A 230 10.41 13.48 7.66
C ALA A 230 10.77 14.51 6.58
N THR A 231 9.77 15.23 6.07
CA THR A 231 10.01 16.30 5.11
C THR A 231 10.53 17.56 5.84
N TYR A 232 11.30 18.29 5.22
CA TYR A 232 11.77 18.39 3.86
C TYR A 232 12.90 17.36 3.60
N ASP A 233 12.79 16.48 2.62
CA ASP A 233 13.69 15.32 2.48
C ASP A 233 15.16 15.68 2.33
N PHE A 234 15.47 16.76 1.59
CA PHE A 234 16.83 17.13 1.22
C PHE A 234 17.42 18.25 2.10
N TRP A 235 16.65 18.77 3.07
CA TRP A 235 17.09 19.83 3.96
C TRP A 235 16.44 19.75 5.34
N GLY A 236 17.24 19.58 6.37
CA GLY A 236 16.78 19.30 7.73
C GLY A 236 16.65 20.51 8.67
N GLY A 237 16.69 21.74 8.15
CA GLY A 237 16.75 22.93 9.03
C GLY A 237 15.55 23.15 9.94
N PHE A 238 14.36 22.66 9.53
CA PHE A 238 13.13 22.75 10.32
C PHE A 238 12.86 21.52 11.20
N ARG A 239 13.63 20.47 11.08
CA ARG A 239 13.42 19.21 11.82
C ARG A 239 14.59 18.88 12.72
N LYS A 240 14.88 19.78 13.64
CA LYS A 240 15.89 19.56 14.69
C LYS A 240 15.42 18.50 15.66
N GLY A 241 16.36 17.77 16.26
CA GLY A 241 16.10 16.68 17.18
C GLY A 241 16.15 15.30 16.52
N ASP A 242 15.76 14.26 17.24
CA ASP A 242 15.83 12.87 16.76
C ASP A 242 14.67 12.51 15.83
N ASN A 243 13.60 13.31 15.81
CA ASN A 243 12.42 13.20 14.94
C ASN A 243 11.79 11.81 14.93
N LEU A 244 11.54 11.24 16.10
CA LEU A 244 10.93 9.94 16.22
C LEU A 244 9.45 10.04 15.77
N PHE A 245 9.00 9.24 14.79
CA PHE A 245 9.48 7.95 14.24
C PHE A 245 9.97 8.03 12.78
N SER A 246 10.64 9.11 12.37
CA SER A 246 11.31 9.08 11.05
C SER A 246 12.52 8.15 11.05
N ASN A 247 12.89 7.64 9.87
CA ASN A 247 14.06 6.77 9.65
C ASN A 247 14.16 5.63 10.67
N SER A 248 13.03 5.04 11.00
CA SER A 248 12.89 4.05 12.08
C SER A 248 12.42 2.71 11.55
N LEU A 249 12.67 1.65 12.30
CA LEU A 249 11.96 0.39 12.20
C LEU A 249 11.04 0.26 13.41
N ILE A 250 9.74 0.35 13.19
CA ILE A 250 8.73 0.36 14.23
C ILE A 250 8.08 -1.02 14.30
N ALA A 251 7.90 -1.56 15.50
CA ALA A 251 7.12 -2.77 15.73
C ALA A 251 5.79 -2.38 16.38
N LEU A 252 4.67 -2.71 15.72
CA LEU A 252 3.32 -2.42 16.20
C LEU A 252 2.55 -3.73 16.37
N ASP A 253 1.68 -3.76 17.37
CA ASP A 253 0.62 -4.76 17.43
C ASP A 253 -0.29 -4.59 16.21
N ALA A 254 -0.38 -5.62 15.37
CA ALA A 254 -1.06 -5.54 14.09
C ALA A 254 -2.59 -5.36 14.23
N SER A 255 -3.17 -5.76 15.38
CA SER A 255 -4.60 -5.61 15.63
C SER A 255 -4.99 -4.22 16.11
N THR A 256 -4.09 -3.51 16.80
CA THR A 256 -4.42 -2.27 17.52
C THR A 256 -3.58 -1.07 17.13
N GLY A 257 -2.50 -1.25 16.39
CA GLY A 257 -1.54 -0.20 16.05
C GLY A 257 -0.69 0.27 17.25
N LYS A 258 -0.77 -0.37 18.40
CA LYS A 258 0.05 -0.01 19.58
C LYS A 258 1.49 -0.45 19.39
N ARG A 259 2.42 0.41 19.71
CA ARG A 259 3.86 0.18 19.68
C ARG A 259 4.32 -0.70 20.84
#